data_8639b28b9509d5fff90c1a845f9770fe
#
_entry.id   8639b28b9509d5fff90c1a845f9770fe
#
_cell.length_a   1.000
_cell.length_b   1.000
_cell.length_c   1.000
_cell.angle_alpha   90.00
_cell.angle_beta   90.00
_cell.angle_gamma   90.00
#
_symmetry.space_group_name_H-M   'P 1'
#
loop_
_entity.id
_entity.type
_entity.pdbx_description
1 polymer ?
#
loop_
_entity_poly.entity_id
_entity_poly.type
_entity_poly.pdbx_seq_one_letter_code
_entity_poly.pdbx_strand_id
1 'polypeptide(L)'
;MSIDFTLAPEHEEIRSRVRAFIEGTVMPAVAGFDHEDRAISRKDYLKTIFGLRDQARAAGLWLPHMPVEWGGMGLGHVALAMVQTESARTRLGPWILNCQAPDEGNMHTLLHWGTEDQQQNYLGRLCRGEAMSCFAMTEPEVAGSDPTLIRTHAYRDGDEWVINGHKWFISNARRSSFAILIARTEEDVPVGSRGANTAFIIDLPAEGWNDVREVETMHGSTGHSEIVIEDLRVHDSQILGGRGNGHQLGQYRLGPARLAHCMRWIAQAETALDMMVDRSLKRYSHGSLLAEKQGIQWLIADSAMELYQCKLMVLHAAYKIDRGDDFRTEVSMSKHFVANSLNRIIDRAVQVHGALGYSTDTPLASMLQHARWARLADGADEIHQMRIAERTIAAYQDSGSTAAATGGLPL
;
A
#
# COMPACT_ATOMS: atom_id res chain seq x y z
N MET A 1 9.29 -10.90 -30.10
CA MET A 1 10.02 -10.60 -28.86
C MET A 1 10.19 -11.91 -28.10
N SER A 2 11.41 -12.26 -27.72
CA SER A 2 11.63 -13.38 -26.79
C SER A 2 11.23 -12.90 -25.38
N ILE A 3 10.53 -13.74 -24.63
CA ILE A 3 10.31 -13.49 -23.20
C ILE A 3 11.63 -13.84 -22.51
N ASP A 4 12.27 -12.85 -21.91
CA ASP A 4 13.46 -13.03 -21.10
C ASP A 4 13.11 -12.74 -19.64
N PHE A 5 13.26 -13.74 -18.77
CA PHE A 5 13.05 -13.63 -17.34
C PHE A 5 14.33 -13.29 -16.57
N THR A 6 15.44 -13.07 -17.28
CA THR A 6 16.68 -12.63 -16.66
C THR A 6 16.53 -11.19 -16.18
N LEU A 7 16.78 -10.97 -14.92
CA LEU A 7 16.78 -9.61 -14.37
C LEU A 7 17.99 -8.84 -14.89
N ALA A 8 17.80 -7.58 -15.21
CA ALA A 8 18.91 -6.69 -15.50
C ALA A 8 19.88 -6.65 -14.31
N PRO A 9 21.21 -6.66 -14.54
CA PRO A 9 22.21 -6.69 -13.48
C PRO A 9 22.01 -5.57 -12.43
N GLU A 10 21.60 -4.38 -12.85
CA GLU A 10 21.30 -3.25 -11.97
C GLU A 10 20.09 -3.50 -11.07
N HIS A 11 19.10 -4.26 -11.52
CA HIS A 11 17.95 -4.64 -10.71
C HIS A 11 18.35 -5.66 -9.63
N GLU A 12 19.22 -6.62 -9.99
CA GLU A 12 19.72 -7.60 -9.03
C GLU A 12 20.67 -6.96 -8.00
N GLU A 13 21.48 -6.00 -8.43
CA GLU A 13 22.34 -5.23 -7.54
C GLU A 13 21.51 -4.46 -6.49
N ILE A 14 20.52 -3.67 -6.94
CA ILE A 14 19.70 -2.90 -5.99
C ILE A 14 18.91 -3.83 -5.06
N ARG A 15 18.36 -4.94 -5.55
CA ARG A 15 17.69 -5.95 -4.75
C ARG A 15 18.60 -6.47 -3.63
N SER A 16 19.83 -6.87 -4.00
CA SER A 16 20.80 -7.42 -3.06
C SER A 16 21.25 -6.39 -2.02
N ARG A 17 21.46 -5.13 -2.41
CA ARG A 17 21.80 -4.03 -1.49
C ARG A 17 20.69 -3.77 -0.48
N VAL A 18 19.42 -3.71 -0.94
CA VAL A 18 18.27 -3.52 -0.05
C VAL A 18 18.15 -4.71 0.91
N ARG A 19 18.24 -5.94 0.42
CA ARG A 19 18.23 -7.14 1.27
C ARG A 19 19.31 -7.09 2.35
N ALA A 20 20.56 -6.82 1.97
CA ALA A 20 21.66 -6.74 2.92
C ALA A 20 21.44 -5.66 3.98
N PHE A 21 20.91 -4.50 3.60
CA PHE A 21 20.58 -3.43 4.54
C PHE A 21 19.44 -3.81 5.49
N ILE A 22 18.37 -4.41 4.97
CA ILE A 22 17.23 -4.84 5.78
C ILE A 22 17.64 -5.97 6.76
N GLU A 23 18.28 -7.03 6.28
CA GLU A 23 18.66 -8.18 7.12
C GLU A 23 19.83 -7.86 8.07
N GLY A 24 20.83 -7.11 7.61
CA GLY A 24 22.04 -6.83 8.37
C GLY A 24 21.94 -5.62 9.31
N THR A 25 21.07 -4.67 9.02
CA THR A 25 21.01 -3.40 9.78
C THR A 25 19.64 -3.18 10.40
N VAL A 26 18.56 -3.26 9.60
CA VAL A 26 17.23 -2.89 10.07
C VAL A 26 16.66 -3.96 11.00
N MET A 27 16.57 -5.21 10.55
CA MET A 27 15.94 -6.29 11.34
C MET A 27 16.59 -6.48 12.73
N PRO A 28 17.93 -6.48 12.88
CA PRO A 28 18.52 -6.56 14.21
C PRO A 28 18.20 -5.36 15.11
N ALA A 29 18.12 -4.14 14.53
CA ALA A 29 17.84 -2.92 15.29
C ALA A 29 16.39 -2.81 15.75
N VAL A 30 15.46 -3.45 15.03
CA VAL A 30 14.03 -3.44 15.35
C VAL A 30 13.52 -4.77 15.91
N ALA A 31 14.41 -5.72 16.17
CA ALA A 31 14.07 -6.97 16.83
C ALA A 31 13.42 -6.69 18.19
N GLY A 32 12.16 -7.00 18.37
CA GLY A 32 11.37 -6.63 19.56
C GLY A 32 10.43 -5.43 19.36
N PHE A 33 10.52 -4.67 18.24
CA PHE A 33 9.55 -3.61 17.94
C PHE A 33 8.31 -4.15 17.21
N ASP A 34 8.45 -5.26 16.51
CA ASP A 34 7.36 -5.93 15.77
C ASP A 34 6.38 -6.67 16.70
N HIS A 35 6.80 -6.99 17.89
CA HIS A 35 5.92 -7.32 18.99
C HIS A 35 5.60 -6.01 19.70
N GLU A 36 4.35 -5.69 19.91
CA GLU A 36 3.87 -4.51 20.65
C GLU A 36 4.47 -4.43 22.06
N ASP A 37 5.79 -4.60 22.14
CA ASP A 37 6.53 -4.61 23.38
C ASP A 37 6.57 -3.18 23.92
N ARG A 38 5.62 -2.91 24.81
CA ARG A 38 5.47 -1.66 25.57
C ARG A 38 6.71 -1.35 26.43
N ALA A 39 7.75 -2.17 26.37
CA ALA A 39 8.99 -2.01 27.12
C ALA A 39 9.90 -0.92 26.55
N ILE A 40 9.75 -0.54 25.27
CA ILE A 40 10.58 0.48 24.64
C ILE A 40 9.90 1.85 24.74
N SER A 41 10.60 2.86 25.25
CA SER A 41 10.07 4.21 25.30
C SER A 41 9.83 4.74 23.88
N ARG A 42 8.75 5.53 23.70
CA ARG A 42 8.46 6.19 22.41
C ARG A 42 9.67 7.01 21.92
N LYS A 43 10.45 7.58 22.81
CA LYS A 43 11.66 8.36 22.48
C LYS A 43 12.73 7.48 21.85
N ASP A 44 13.00 6.31 22.44
CA ASP A 44 14.03 5.39 21.94
C ASP A 44 13.58 4.74 20.63
N TYR A 45 12.29 4.38 20.52
CA TYR A 45 11.69 3.91 19.28
C TYR A 45 11.92 4.91 18.14
N LEU A 46 11.51 6.18 18.33
CA LEU A 46 11.68 7.23 17.31
C LEU A 46 13.16 7.48 17.01
N LYS A 47 14.04 7.52 18.02
CA LYS A 47 15.48 7.68 17.82
C LYS A 47 16.06 6.56 16.95
N THR A 48 15.68 5.31 17.19
CA THR A 48 16.12 4.18 16.39
C THR A 48 15.63 4.31 14.95
N ILE A 49 14.34 4.59 14.74
CA ILE A 49 13.76 4.72 13.39
C ILE A 49 14.41 5.84 12.61
N PHE A 50 14.56 7.04 13.20
CA PHE A 50 15.20 8.15 12.50
C PHE A 50 16.67 7.88 12.21
N GLY A 51 17.40 7.23 13.12
CA GLY A 51 18.77 6.80 12.87
C GLY A 51 18.89 5.78 11.72
N LEU A 52 17.94 4.87 11.58
CA LEU A 52 17.87 3.93 10.45
C LEU A 52 17.53 4.65 9.13
N ARG A 53 16.66 5.66 9.17
CA ARG A 53 16.35 6.49 7.99
C ARG A 53 17.59 7.25 7.49
N ASP A 54 18.41 7.77 8.42
CA ASP A 54 19.66 8.43 8.06
C ASP A 54 20.68 7.44 7.48
N GLN A 55 20.75 6.21 8.01
CA GLN A 55 21.58 5.15 7.44
C GLN A 55 21.09 4.73 6.04
N ALA A 56 19.76 4.65 5.81
CA ALA A 56 19.20 4.38 4.48
C ALA A 56 19.60 5.47 3.46
N ARG A 57 19.58 6.75 3.86
CA ARG A 57 20.08 7.85 3.02
C ARG A 57 21.57 7.69 2.71
N ALA A 58 22.39 7.44 3.72
CA ALA A 58 23.83 7.26 3.54
C ALA A 58 24.16 6.05 2.66
N ALA A 59 23.34 4.99 2.69
CA ALA A 59 23.46 3.83 1.83
C ALA A 59 22.92 4.03 0.40
N GLY A 60 22.33 5.19 0.08
CA GLY A 60 21.70 5.46 -1.21
C GLY A 60 20.47 4.59 -1.49
N LEU A 61 19.70 4.26 -0.44
CA LEU A 61 18.48 3.44 -0.51
C LEU A 61 17.20 4.23 -0.16
N TRP A 62 17.35 5.55 -0.06
CA TRP A 62 16.25 6.45 0.33
C TRP A 62 15.34 6.74 -0.85
N LEU A 63 14.03 6.75 -0.61
CA LEU A 63 13.01 7.27 -1.51
C LEU A 63 13.05 6.60 -2.90
N PRO A 64 12.98 5.27 -3.00
CA PRO A 64 13.26 4.53 -4.23
C PRO A 64 12.31 4.87 -5.39
N HIS A 65 11.06 5.27 -5.09
CA HIS A 65 9.99 5.51 -6.06
C HIS A 65 9.95 6.93 -6.63
N MET A 66 10.70 7.87 -6.07
CA MET A 66 10.66 9.26 -6.51
C MET A 66 11.81 9.57 -7.49
N PRO A 67 11.62 10.53 -8.40
CA PRO A 67 12.64 10.99 -9.31
C PRO A 67 13.89 11.54 -8.60
N VAL A 68 15.02 11.53 -9.31
CA VAL A 68 16.32 11.94 -8.75
C VAL A 68 16.33 13.42 -8.35
N GLU A 69 15.65 14.28 -9.08
CA GLU A 69 15.51 15.71 -8.77
C GLU A 69 14.81 16.00 -7.44
N TRP A 70 14.04 15.03 -6.93
CA TRP A 70 13.42 15.08 -5.60
C TRP A 70 14.21 14.33 -4.52
N GLY A 71 15.44 13.91 -4.84
CA GLY A 71 16.31 13.15 -3.94
C GLY A 71 15.99 11.66 -3.86
N GLY A 72 15.20 11.15 -4.80
CA GLY A 72 14.86 9.75 -4.92
C GLY A 72 15.86 8.96 -5.78
N MET A 73 15.59 7.67 -5.94
CA MET A 73 16.43 6.78 -6.74
C MET A 73 16.00 6.73 -8.23
N GLY A 74 14.82 7.24 -8.58
CA GLY A 74 14.29 7.23 -9.94
C GLY A 74 14.03 5.83 -10.51
N LEU A 75 13.71 4.86 -9.67
CA LEU A 75 13.52 3.48 -10.11
C LEU A 75 12.21 3.31 -10.88
N GLY A 76 12.26 2.52 -11.95
CA GLY A 76 11.06 1.98 -12.60
C GLY A 76 10.34 0.95 -11.71
N HIS A 77 9.10 0.61 -12.07
CA HIS A 77 8.24 -0.26 -11.25
C HIS A 77 8.75 -1.70 -11.14
N VAL A 78 9.48 -2.21 -12.14
CA VAL A 78 10.12 -3.54 -12.05
C VAL A 78 11.19 -3.55 -10.96
N ALA A 79 12.07 -2.55 -10.91
CA ALA A 79 13.04 -2.40 -9.83
C ALA A 79 12.37 -2.12 -8.47
N LEU A 80 11.30 -1.30 -8.47
CA LEU A 80 10.49 -1.04 -7.27
C LEU A 80 9.85 -2.31 -6.73
N ALA A 81 9.42 -3.25 -7.58
CA ALA A 81 8.87 -4.52 -7.12
C ALA A 81 9.87 -5.28 -6.25
N MET A 82 11.14 -5.26 -6.62
CA MET A 82 12.21 -5.90 -5.86
C MET A 82 12.52 -5.15 -4.56
N VAL A 83 12.68 -3.83 -4.64
CA VAL A 83 12.98 -2.98 -3.47
C VAL A 83 11.86 -3.03 -2.44
N GLN A 84 10.62 -2.91 -2.85
CA GLN A 84 9.45 -2.97 -1.97
C GLN A 84 9.33 -4.36 -1.32
N THR A 85 9.56 -5.44 -2.09
CA THR A 85 9.53 -6.81 -1.54
C THR A 85 10.63 -6.99 -0.50
N GLU A 86 11.89 -6.64 -0.81
CA GLU A 86 12.97 -6.80 0.17
C GLU A 86 12.80 -5.89 1.40
N SER A 87 12.32 -4.66 1.22
CA SER A 87 12.08 -3.76 2.35
C SER A 87 11.01 -4.29 3.30
N ALA A 88 9.96 -4.92 2.78
CA ALA A 88 8.82 -5.41 3.54
C ALA A 88 9.04 -6.78 4.24
N ARG A 89 10.27 -7.30 4.26
CA ARG A 89 10.68 -8.43 5.16
C ARG A 89 10.56 -8.04 6.63
N THR A 90 10.55 -6.74 6.93
CA THR A 90 10.08 -6.19 8.21
C THR A 90 9.02 -5.11 7.96
N ARG A 91 8.02 -5.01 8.84
CA ARG A 91 6.94 -4.00 8.73
C ARG A 91 7.46 -2.56 8.70
N LEU A 92 8.62 -2.30 9.28
CA LEU A 92 9.23 -0.98 9.37
C LEU A 92 10.12 -0.63 8.16
N GLY A 93 10.56 -1.61 7.38
CA GLY A 93 11.46 -1.38 6.24
C GLY A 93 10.94 -0.35 5.24
N PRO A 94 9.70 -0.42 4.74
CA PRO A 94 9.16 0.59 3.83
C PRO A 94 9.14 2.00 4.42
N TRP A 95 8.91 2.15 5.73
CA TRP A 95 8.96 3.44 6.41
C TRP A 95 10.41 3.95 6.53
N ILE A 96 11.35 3.07 6.81
CA ILE A 96 12.78 3.41 6.88
C ILE A 96 13.30 3.89 5.53
N LEU A 97 12.88 3.28 4.42
CA LEU A 97 13.23 3.70 3.07
C LEU A 97 12.36 4.85 2.53
N ASN A 98 11.40 5.36 3.29
CA ASN A 98 10.43 6.38 2.90
C ASN A 98 9.60 6.03 1.66
N CYS A 99 9.15 4.78 1.58
CA CYS A 99 8.32 4.27 0.48
C CYS A 99 7.06 3.54 0.98
N GLN A 100 6.51 3.99 2.11
CA GLN A 100 5.28 3.44 2.70
C GLN A 100 4.04 4.26 2.32
N ALA A 101 2.89 3.61 2.38
CA ALA A 101 1.61 4.30 2.32
C ALA A 101 1.30 5.00 3.67
N PRO A 102 0.58 6.12 3.69
CA PRO A 102 -0.05 6.81 2.55
C PRO A 102 0.89 7.77 1.80
N ASP A 103 2.06 8.08 2.35
CA ASP A 103 2.98 9.11 1.82
C ASP A 103 3.44 8.79 0.38
N GLU A 104 3.79 7.53 0.08
CA GLU A 104 4.15 7.11 -1.28
C GLU A 104 3.11 7.53 -2.32
N GLY A 105 1.83 7.20 -2.08
CA GLY A 105 0.75 7.58 -2.99
C GLY A 105 0.50 9.09 -3.05
N ASN A 106 0.67 9.79 -1.93
CA ASN A 106 0.52 11.24 -1.85
C ASN A 106 1.67 11.96 -2.58
N MET A 107 2.91 11.45 -2.49
CA MET A 107 4.05 11.97 -3.25
C MET A 107 3.82 11.88 -4.77
N HIS A 108 3.39 10.71 -5.28
CA HIS A 108 3.04 10.57 -6.69
C HIS A 108 1.90 11.51 -7.11
N THR A 109 0.91 11.70 -6.23
CA THR A 109 -0.21 12.61 -6.49
C THR A 109 0.24 14.06 -6.58
N LEU A 110 1.05 14.52 -5.63
CA LEU A 110 1.60 15.88 -5.61
C LEU A 110 2.54 16.12 -6.79
N LEU A 111 3.36 15.13 -7.15
CA LEU A 111 4.27 15.22 -8.30
C LEU A 111 3.50 15.42 -9.61
N HIS A 112 2.37 14.76 -9.78
CA HIS A 112 1.62 14.79 -11.04
C HIS A 112 0.58 15.91 -11.12
N TRP A 113 -0.08 16.22 -9.98
CA TRP A 113 -1.24 17.12 -9.93
C TRP A 113 -0.96 18.44 -9.21
N GLY A 114 0.13 18.54 -8.47
CA GLY A 114 0.48 19.74 -7.70
C GLY A 114 1.02 20.87 -8.58
N THR A 115 0.70 22.11 -8.21
CA THR A 115 1.41 23.29 -8.72
C THR A 115 2.85 23.30 -8.22
N GLU A 116 3.73 24.11 -8.82
CA GLU A 116 5.13 24.26 -8.36
C GLU A 116 5.20 24.62 -6.87
N ASP A 117 4.38 25.55 -6.42
CA ASP A 117 4.29 25.95 -5.01
C ASP A 117 3.85 24.79 -4.11
N GLN A 118 2.83 24.03 -4.52
CA GLN A 118 2.36 22.86 -3.79
C GLN A 118 3.43 21.76 -3.74
N GLN A 119 4.14 21.53 -4.83
CA GLN A 119 5.25 20.58 -4.86
C GLN A 119 6.37 21.00 -3.90
N GLN A 120 6.80 22.25 -3.92
CA GLN A 120 7.84 22.74 -3.02
C GLN A 120 7.42 22.66 -1.55
N ASN A 121 6.20 23.09 -1.23
CA ASN A 121 5.73 23.18 0.15
C ASN A 121 5.32 21.85 0.76
N TYR A 122 4.84 20.88 -0.04
CA TYR A 122 4.31 19.60 0.46
C TYR A 122 5.14 18.41 -0.01
N LEU A 123 5.37 18.24 -1.33
CA LEU A 123 6.13 17.11 -1.85
C LEU A 123 7.57 17.14 -1.36
N GLY A 124 8.24 18.30 -1.43
CA GLY A 124 9.62 18.45 -0.97
C GLY A 124 9.82 18.03 0.49
N ARG A 125 8.89 18.39 1.39
CA ARG A 125 8.94 18.01 2.81
C ARG A 125 8.73 16.50 3.00
N LEU A 126 7.83 15.87 2.24
CA LEU A 126 7.67 14.41 2.26
C LEU A 126 8.94 13.71 1.76
N CYS A 127 9.51 14.17 0.63
CA CYS A 127 10.72 13.57 0.06
C CYS A 127 11.91 13.65 1.01
N ARG A 128 12.08 14.77 1.72
CA ARG A 128 13.10 14.91 2.77
C ARG A 128 12.77 14.18 4.07
N GLY A 129 11.54 13.61 4.20
CA GLY A 129 11.09 12.93 5.40
C GLY A 129 10.87 13.85 6.61
N GLU A 130 10.65 15.15 6.37
CA GLU A 130 10.37 16.20 7.35
C GLU A 130 8.89 16.29 7.71
N ALA A 131 8.03 15.70 6.89
CA ALA A 131 6.58 15.67 7.05
C ALA A 131 6.05 14.24 6.85
N MET A 132 4.86 14.01 7.36
CA MET A 132 3.99 12.89 7.02
C MET A 132 2.65 13.46 6.56
N SER A 133 1.92 12.68 5.78
CA SER A 133 0.63 13.08 5.24
C SER A 133 -0.43 11.99 5.41
N CYS A 134 -1.70 12.37 5.25
CA CYS A 134 -2.79 11.43 5.17
C CYS A 134 -3.66 11.69 3.93
N PHE A 135 -4.50 10.72 3.59
CA PHE A 135 -5.45 10.81 2.48
C PHE A 135 -6.86 10.56 3.01
N ALA A 136 -7.67 11.61 3.06
CA ALA A 136 -8.98 11.60 3.66
C ALA A 136 -10.08 11.49 2.59
N MET A 137 -10.47 10.25 2.26
CA MET A 137 -11.47 9.97 1.25
C MET A 137 -12.69 9.21 1.80
N THR A 138 -12.43 8.09 2.49
CA THR A 138 -13.46 7.15 2.93
C THR A 138 -14.35 7.74 4.02
N GLU A 139 -15.66 7.44 3.96
CA GLU A 139 -16.70 7.93 4.89
C GLU A 139 -17.46 6.77 5.52
N PRO A 140 -17.92 6.87 6.78
CA PRO A 140 -18.68 5.80 7.44
C PRO A 140 -20.11 5.65 6.88
N GLU A 141 -20.72 6.71 6.36
CA GLU A 141 -22.13 6.73 5.95
C GLU A 141 -22.36 6.21 4.53
N VAL A 142 -21.29 5.98 3.75
CA VAL A 142 -21.38 5.50 2.37
C VAL A 142 -20.40 4.37 2.12
N ALA A 143 -20.65 3.60 1.06
CA ALA A 143 -19.76 2.52 0.68
C ALA A 143 -18.38 3.07 0.28
N GLY A 144 -17.32 2.78 1.04
CA GLY A 144 -15.95 3.19 0.73
C GLY A 144 -15.42 2.63 -0.61
N SER A 145 -16.08 1.59 -1.13
CA SER A 145 -15.81 1.01 -2.45
C SER A 145 -16.35 1.83 -3.63
N ASP A 146 -17.22 2.79 -3.36
CA ASP A 146 -17.79 3.70 -4.37
C ASP A 146 -17.54 5.17 -3.99
N PRO A 147 -16.39 5.74 -4.37
CA PRO A 147 -16.04 7.12 -4.04
C PRO A 147 -16.91 8.18 -4.76
N THR A 148 -17.79 7.78 -5.65
CA THR A 148 -18.76 8.70 -6.27
C THR A 148 -19.90 9.09 -5.30
N LEU A 149 -20.06 8.36 -4.20
CA LEU A 149 -21.08 8.57 -3.17
C LEU A 149 -20.62 9.49 -2.03
N ILE A 150 -19.42 10.05 -2.08
CA ILE A 150 -18.87 10.94 -1.04
C ILE A 150 -19.88 12.04 -0.69
N ARG A 151 -20.13 12.22 0.62
CA ARG A 151 -21.06 13.19 1.20
C ARG A 151 -20.37 14.41 1.78
N THR A 152 -19.10 14.31 2.22
CA THR A 152 -18.30 15.48 2.60
C THR A 152 -18.42 16.51 1.51
N HIS A 153 -18.88 17.69 1.83
CA HIS A 153 -19.16 18.74 0.86
C HIS A 153 -18.38 20.02 1.17
N ALA A 154 -18.08 20.77 0.13
CA ALA A 154 -17.43 22.06 0.21
C ALA A 154 -18.24 23.06 -0.59
N TYR A 155 -18.58 24.20 0.00
CA TYR A 155 -19.19 25.31 -0.69
C TYR A 155 -18.26 26.53 -0.70
N ARG A 156 -18.36 27.36 -1.71
CA ARG A 156 -17.48 28.52 -1.87
C ARG A 156 -17.99 29.70 -1.06
N ASP A 157 -17.07 30.35 -0.33
CA ASP A 157 -17.30 31.58 0.43
C ASP A 157 -16.17 32.58 0.11
N GLY A 158 -16.38 33.45 -0.88
CA GLY A 158 -15.35 34.36 -1.39
C GLY A 158 -14.23 33.62 -2.13
N ASP A 159 -13.02 33.72 -1.62
CA ASP A 159 -11.82 33.03 -2.10
C ASP A 159 -11.48 31.78 -1.27
N GLU A 160 -12.34 31.41 -0.32
CA GLU A 160 -12.24 30.22 0.49
C GLU A 160 -13.32 29.20 0.16
N TRP A 161 -13.11 27.98 0.62
CA TRP A 161 -14.05 26.88 0.65
C TRP A 161 -14.33 26.51 2.11
N VAL A 162 -15.59 26.33 2.45
CA VAL A 162 -16.04 25.85 3.75
C VAL A 162 -16.44 24.40 3.61
N ILE A 163 -15.77 23.51 4.34
CA ILE A 163 -15.89 22.07 4.19
C ILE A 163 -16.53 21.47 5.44
N ASN A 164 -17.55 20.63 5.24
CA ASN A 164 -18.22 19.86 6.28
C ASN A 164 -18.33 18.40 5.87
N GLY A 165 -18.12 17.48 6.82
CA GLY A 165 -18.21 16.07 6.53
C GLY A 165 -17.65 15.16 7.60
N HIS A 166 -17.59 13.86 7.26
CA HIS A 166 -17.16 12.82 8.19
C HIS A 166 -16.27 11.80 7.45
N LYS A 167 -15.06 11.63 7.91
CA LYS A 167 -14.07 10.72 7.33
C LYS A 167 -13.66 9.67 8.34
N TRP A 168 -13.39 8.45 7.90
CA TRP A 168 -12.86 7.41 8.76
C TRP A 168 -11.83 6.51 8.06
N PHE A 169 -11.14 5.67 8.82
CA PHE A 169 -9.99 4.90 8.36
C PHE A 169 -8.90 5.77 7.73
N ILE A 170 -8.70 6.99 8.25
CA ILE A 170 -7.68 7.91 7.75
C ILE A 170 -6.34 7.57 8.39
N SER A 171 -5.51 6.85 7.62
CA SER A 171 -4.20 6.40 8.08
C SER A 171 -3.27 7.57 8.33
N ASN A 172 -2.56 7.53 9.46
CA ASN A 172 -1.58 8.52 9.91
C ASN A 172 -2.13 9.93 10.24
N ALA A 173 -3.43 10.19 10.27
CA ALA A 173 -3.97 11.53 10.48
C ALA A 173 -3.33 12.26 11.68
N ARG A 174 -3.18 11.55 12.83
CA ARG A 174 -2.57 12.09 14.06
C ARG A 174 -1.10 12.49 13.96
N ARG A 175 -0.41 12.04 12.92
CA ARG A 175 1.02 12.28 12.71
C ARG A 175 1.29 13.15 11.49
N SER A 176 0.24 13.48 10.74
CA SER A 176 0.32 14.20 9.48
C SER A 176 0.49 15.68 9.71
N SER A 177 1.35 16.30 8.90
CA SER A 177 1.50 17.75 8.82
C SER A 177 0.49 18.36 7.85
N PHE A 178 -0.09 17.55 6.98
CA PHE A 178 -1.16 17.93 6.06
C PHE A 178 -1.98 16.71 5.62
N ALA A 179 -3.18 16.96 5.14
CA ALA A 179 -4.07 15.96 4.54
C ALA A 179 -4.37 16.31 3.08
N ILE A 180 -4.56 15.29 2.24
CA ILE A 180 -5.29 15.42 0.96
C ILE A 180 -6.71 14.97 1.23
N LEU A 181 -7.64 15.92 1.20
CA LEU A 181 -9.07 15.71 1.50
C LEU A 181 -9.89 15.72 0.22
N ILE A 182 -10.73 14.71 0.04
CA ILE A 182 -11.68 14.65 -1.06
C ILE A 182 -13.07 15.09 -0.56
N ALA A 183 -13.60 16.13 -1.19
CA ALA A 183 -14.93 16.67 -0.89
C ALA A 183 -15.71 16.95 -2.19
N ARG A 184 -17.03 16.89 -2.09
CA ARG A 184 -17.93 17.25 -3.18
C ARG A 184 -18.03 18.77 -3.29
N THR A 185 -17.80 19.30 -4.50
CA THR A 185 -17.88 20.74 -4.79
C THR A 185 -18.93 21.08 -5.85
N GLU A 186 -19.37 20.11 -6.65
CA GLU A 186 -20.27 20.32 -7.77
C GLU A 186 -21.72 19.94 -7.37
N GLU A 187 -22.50 20.92 -6.97
CA GLU A 187 -23.90 20.71 -6.55
C GLU A 187 -24.80 20.26 -7.70
N ASP A 188 -24.57 20.79 -8.90
CA ASP A 188 -25.35 20.49 -10.11
C ASP A 188 -25.01 19.14 -10.75
N VAL A 189 -23.93 18.49 -10.30
CA VAL A 189 -23.54 17.18 -10.80
C VAL A 189 -24.22 16.09 -9.96
N PRO A 190 -24.96 15.14 -10.56
CA PRO A 190 -25.68 14.11 -9.81
C PRO A 190 -24.76 13.28 -8.91
N VAL A 191 -25.28 12.84 -7.76
CA VAL A 191 -24.60 11.84 -6.91
C VAL A 191 -24.37 10.58 -7.73
N GLY A 192 -23.20 9.97 -7.58
CA GLY A 192 -22.76 8.85 -8.41
C GLY A 192 -21.95 9.26 -9.64
N SER A 193 -21.79 10.56 -9.90
CA SER A 193 -21.00 11.07 -11.02
C SER A 193 -19.53 11.32 -10.65
N ARG A 194 -18.62 11.07 -11.60
CA ARG A 194 -17.17 11.16 -11.38
C ARG A 194 -16.61 12.58 -11.27
N GLY A 195 -17.31 13.58 -11.81
CA GLY A 195 -16.88 14.99 -11.84
C GLY A 195 -17.31 15.82 -10.62
N ALA A 196 -17.93 15.21 -9.60
CA ALA A 196 -18.51 15.93 -8.48
C ALA A 196 -17.50 16.34 -7.38
N ASN A 197 -16.36 15.69 -7.32
CA ASN A 197 -15.43 15.78 -6.20
C ASN A 197 -14.17 16.58 -6.56
N THR A 198 -13.67 17.34 -5.58
CA THR A 198 -12.41 18.09 -5.64
C THR A 198 -11.47 17.59 -4.54
N ALA A 199 -10.17 17.62 -4.79
CA ALA A 199 -9.15 17.36 -3.79
C ALA A 199 -8.61 18.67 -3.22
N PHE A 200 -8.47 18.74 -1.90
CA PHE A 200 -7.92 19.89 -1.17
C PHE A 200 -6.70 19.46 -0.36
N ILE A 201 -5.69 20.31 -0.28
CA ILE A 201 -4.60 20.17 0.68
C ILE A 201 -4.99 20.93 1.94
N ILE A 202 -4.96 20.25 3.08
CA ILE A 202 -5.31 20.81 4.38
C ILE A 202 -4.05 20.80 5.26
N ASP A 203 -3.54 21.94 5.65
CA ASP A 203 -2.48 22.01 6.63
C ASP A 203 -2.99 21.60 8.00
N LEU A 204 -2.22 20.79 8.72
CA LEU A 204 -2.60 20.25 10.02
C LEU A 204 -1.61 20.68 11.11
N PRO A 205 -2.11 21.00 12.32
CA PRO A 205 -3.52 21.03 12.74
C PRO A 205 -4.31 22.16 12.10
N ALA A 206 -5.61 21.96 11.88
CA ALA A 206 -6.53 22.96 11.34
C ALA A 206 -7.77 23.10 12.22
N GLU A 207 -8.31 24.30 12.34
CA GLU A 207 -9.62 24.55 12.94
C GLU A 207 -10.70 23.85 12.10
N GLY A 208 -11.64 23.19 12.73
CA GLY A 208 -12.67 22.39 12.04
C GLY A 208 -12.23 20.98 11.63
N TRP A 209 -10.95 20.58 11.84
CA TRP A 209 -10.48 19.22 11.67
C TRP A 209 -10.44 18.48 13.01
N ASN A 210 -11.44 17.70 13.34
CA ASN A 210 -11.60 17.07 14.63
C ASN A 210 -11.28 15.56 14.56
N ASP A 211 -10.14 15.14 15.10
CA ASP A 211 -9.81 13.70 15.30
C ASP A 211 -10.60 13.17 16.49
N VAL A 212 -11.67 12.45 16.22
CA VAL A 212 -12.62 11.98 17.24
C VAL A 212 -12.07 10.79 18.01
N ARG A 213 -11.50 9.82 17.28
CA ARG A 213 -10.92 8.61 17.88
C ARG A 213 -9.99 7.90 16.88
N GLU A 214 -9.15 7.04 17.40
CA GLU A 214 -8.49 6.02 16.60
C GLU A 214 -9.44 4.83 16.40
N VAL A 215 -9.56 4.35 15.17
CA VAL A 215 -10.40 3.20 14.83
C VAL A 215 -9.64 1.92 15.16
N GLU A 216 -10.13 1.17 16.14
CA GLU A 216 -9.57 -0.15 16.47
C GLU A 216 -9.95 -1.17 15.41
N THR A 217 -9.01 -2.02 15.05
CA THR A 217 -9.14 -3.08 14.06
C THR A 217 -8.93 -4.46 14.71
N MET A 218 -9.01 -5.53 13.92
CA MET A 218 -8.64 -6.89 14.38
C MET A 218 -7.18 -6.96 14.88
N HIS A 219 -6.36 -6.02 14.47
CA HIS A 219 -4.93 -5.91 14.83
C HIS A 219 -4.70 -4.80 15.88
N GLY A 220 -5.72 -4.40 16.63
CA GLY A 220 -5.65 -3.30 17.57
C GLY A 220 -5.63 -1.92 16.90
N SER A 221 -5.02 -0.95 17.58
CA SER A 221 -4.81 0.40 17.09
C SER A 221 -3.69 0.43 16.06
N THR A 222 -4.01 0.76 14.82
CA THR A 222 -3.08 0.74 13.69
C THR A 222 -2.87 2.10 13.03
N GLY A 223 -3.25 3.19 13.73
CA GLY A 223 -3.05 4.57 13.27
C GLY A 223 -4.11 5.04 12.27
N HIS A 224 -5.30 4.45 12.29
CA HIS A 224 -6.44 4.92 11.50
C HIS A 224 -7.34 5.80 12.35
N SER A 225 -7.58 7.04 11.92
CA SER A 225 -8.45 7.99 12.62
C SER A 225 -9.83 8.09 12.01
N GLU A 226 -10.79 8.46 12.86
CA GLU A 226 -12.10 8.98 12.50
C GLU A 226 -12.08 10.48 12.66
N ILE A 227 -12.44 11.22 11.61
CA ILE A 227 -12.32 12.68 11.52
C ILE A 227 -13.69 13.28 11.24
N VAL A 228 -14.15 14.16 12.11
CA VAL A 228 -15.34 15.01 11.88
C VAL A 228 -14.85 16.39 11.45
N ILE A 229 -15.39 16.86 10.32
CA ILE A 229 -15.01 18.13 9.70
C ILE A 229 -16.19 19.10 9.86
N GLU A 230 -15.95 20.22 10.52
CA GLU A 230 -16.96 21.23 10.86
C GLU A 230 -16.44 22.62 10.50
N ASP A 231 -17.05 23.24 9.48
CA ASP A 231 -16.76 24.57 8.98
C ASP A 231 -15.25 24.82 8.71
N LEU A 232 -14.55 23.77 8.27
CA LEU A 232 -13.13 23.83 7.91
C LEU A 232 -12.93 24.78 6.71
N ARG A 233 -12.16 25.84 6.91
CA ARG A 233 -11.88 26.85 5.87
C ARG A 233 -10.58 26.56 5.16
N VAL A 234 -10.63 26.60 3.83
CA VAL A 234 -9.50 26.29 2.95
C VAL A 234 -9.46 27.29 1.79
N HIS A 235 -8.36 27.98 1.60
CA HIS A 235 -8.19 28.91 0.48
C HIS A 235 -8.19 28.19 -0.86
N ASP A 236 -8.70 28.85 -1.91
CA ASP A 236 -8.85 28.28 -3.27
C ASP A 236 -7.52 27.79 -3.87
N SER A 237 -6.39 28.37 -3.49
CA SER A 237 -5.04 27.92 -3.90
C SER A 237 -4.66 26.52 -3.38
N GLN A 238 -5.40 25.99 -2.42
CA GLN A 238 -5.17 24.66 -1.85
C GLN A 238 -5.92 23.56 -2.61
N ILE A 239 -6.64 23.89 -3.67
CA ILE A 239 -7.18 22.88 -4.58
C ILE A 239 -6.03 22.16 -5.28
N LEU A 240 -6.03 20.84 -5.19
CA LEU A 240 -5.05 19.97 -5.83
C LEU A 240 -5.61 19.39 -7.14
N GLY A 241 -4.93 19.65 -8.24
CA GLY A 241 -5.29 19.08 -9.55
C GLY A 241 -6.53 19.69 -10.21
N GLY A 242 -7.07 20.77 -9.66
CA GLY A 242 -8.22 21.50 -10.21
C GLY A 242 -9.57 20.98 -9.72
N ARG A 243 -10.55 21.88 -9.78
CA ARG A 243 -11.94 21.64 -9.36
C ARG A 243 -12.59 20.53 -10.19
N GLY A 244 -13.34 19.63 -9.56
CA GLY A 244 -14.05 18.50 -10.19
C GLY A 244 -13.17 17.28 -10.51
N ASN A 245 -11.86 17.35 -10.31
CA ASN A 245 -10.91 16.28 -10.65
C ASN A 245 -10.61 15.31 -9.49
N GLY A 246 -11.24 15.47 -8.33
CA GLY A 246 -10.93 14.66 -7.14
C GLY A 246 -11.10 13.16 -7.34
N HIS A 247 -12.09 12.72 -8.11
CA HIS A 247 -12.24 11.30 -8.44
C HIS A 247 -11.10 10.79 -9.32
N GLN A 248 -10.72 11.53 -10.36
CA GLN A 248 -9.64 11.15 -11.28
C GLN A 248 -8.30 11.09 -10.55
N LEU A 249 -8.03 12.09 -9.72
CA LEU A 249 -6.84 12.15 -8.85
C LEU A 249 -6.78 10.95 -7.90
N GLY A 250 -7.89 10.61 -7.24
CA GLY A 250 -7.98 9.43 -6.38
C GLY A 250 -7.67 8.13 -7.13
N GLN A 251 -8.17 7.95 -8.35
CA GLN A 251 -7.89 6.76 -9.17
C GLN A 251 -6.43 6.71 -9.64
N TYR A 252 -5.84 7.86 -10.01
CA TYR A 252 -4.42 7.97 -10.35
C TYR A 252 -3.54 7.53 -9.17
N ARG A 253 -3.83 8.05 -7.97
CA ARG A 253 -3.11 7.71 -6.74
C ARG A 253 -3.17 6.21 -6.42
N LEU A 254 -4.35 5.59 -6.58
CA LEU A 254 -4.59 4.21 -6.16
C LEU A 254 -4.00 3.16 -7.13
N GLY A 255 -3.72 3.51 -8.39
CA GLY A 255 -3.19 2.55 -9.37
C GLY A 255 -1.84 1.95 -8.94
N PRO A 256 -0.76 2.73 -8.91
CA PRO A 256 0.56 2.28 -8.45
C PRO A 256 0.57 1.82 -6.98
N ALA A 257 -0.19 2.50 -6.09
CA ALA A 257 -0.26 2.14 -4.68
C ALA A 257 -0.77 0.70 -4.45
N ARG A 258 -1.77 0.25 -5.22
CA ARG A 258 -2.25 -1.14 -5.19
C ARG A 258 -1.15 -2.14 -5.52
N LEU A 259 -0.33 -1.83 -6.53
CA LEU A 259 0.77 -2.70 -6.92
C LEU A 259 1.88 -2.71 -5.85
N ALA A 260 2.21 -1.56 -5.26
CA ALA A 260 3.16 -1.46 -4.16
C ALA A 260 2.71 -2.27 -2.92
N HIS A 261 1.41 -2.29 -2.62
CA HIS A 261 0.87 -3.20 -1.61
C HIS A 261 1.12 -4.67 -1.96
N CYS A 262 0.87 -5.08 -3.21
CA CYS A 262 1.12 -6.45 -3.65
C CYS A 262 2.60 -6.84 -3.47
N MET A 263 3.53 -5.94 -3.81
CA MET A 263 4.97 -6.15 -3.64
C MET A 263 5.31 -6.42 -2.17
N ARG A 264 4.80 -5.62 -1.25
CA ARG A 264 5.01 -5.79 0.21
C ARG A 264 4.35 -7.07 0.76
N TRP A 265 3.18 -7.44 0.25
CA TRP A 265 2.50 -8.68 0.66
C TRP A 265 3.23 -9.95 0.20
N ILE A 266 3.92 -9.91 -0.94
CA ILE A 266 4.79 -11.00 -1.40
C ILE A 266 5.87 -11.29 -0.35
N ALA A 267 6.53 -10.27 0.20
CA ALA A 267 7.54 -10.46 1.25
C ALA A 267 6.98 -11.14 2.51
N GLN A 268 5.78 -10.73 2.92
CA GLN A 268 5.12 -11.35 4.07
C GLN A 268 4.74 -12.81 3.80
N ALA A 269 4.26 -13.10 2.59
CA ALA A 269 3.95 -14.47 2.17
C ALA A 269 5.21 -15.34 2.10
N GLU A 270 6.34 -14.81 1.59
CA GLU A 270 7.65 -15.49 1.62
C GLU A 270 8.08 -15.80 3.05
N THR A 271 8.03 -14.81 3.93
CA THR A 271 8.41 -15.00 5.34
C THR A 271 7.55 -16.08 5.99
N ALA A 272 6.25 -16.10 5.75
CA ALA A 272 5.37 -17.14 6.30
C ALA A 272 5.69 -18.53 5.74
N LEU A 273 5.99 -18.62 4.44
CA LEU A 273 6.41 -19.89 3.81
C LEU A 273 7.75 -20.38 4.36
N ASP A 274 8.73 -19.50 4.50
CA ASP A 274 10.04 -19.85 5.08
C ASP A 274 9.89 -20.38 6.51
N MET A 275 9.07 -19.71 7.33
CA MET A 275 8.76 -20.16 8.69
C MET A 275 8.05 -21.53 8.70
N MET A 276 7.12 -21.76 7.77
CA MET A 276 6.41 -23.04 7.64
C MET A 276 7.37 -24.18 7.28
N VAL A 277 8.29 -23.95 6.34
CA VAL A 277 9.31 -24.93 5.95
C VAL A 277 10.29 -25.20 7.09
N ASP A 278 10.83 -24.15 7.72
CA ASP A 278 11.75 -24.27 8.86
C ASP A 278 11.13 -25.07 10.01
N ARG A 279 9.87 -24.76 10.34
CA ARG A 279 9.11 -25.52 11.34
C ARG A 279 8.98 -26.98 10.98
N SER A 280 8.67 -27.25 9.73
CA SER A 280 8.45 -28.62 9.23
C SER A 280 9.71 -29.47 9.29
N LEU A 281 10.88 -28.88 9.07
CA LEU A 281 12.18 -29.55 9.14
C LEU A 281 12.65 -29.82 10.57
N LYS A 282 12.08 -29.12 11.57
CA LYS A 282 12.51 -29.21 12.98
C LYS A 282 11.51 -29.98 13.87
N ARG A 283 10.24 -30.00 13.50
CA ARG A 283 9.19 -30.58 14.36
C ARG A 283 8.94 -32.04 14.05
N TYR A 284 9.19 -32.88 15.06
CA TYR A 284 8.89 -34.32 15.02
C TYR A 284 7.51 -34.61 15.62
N SER A 285 6.71 -35.46 14.96
CA SER A 285 5.40 -35.89 15.42
C SER A 285 5.00 -37.23 14.78
N HIS A 286 4.40 -38.13 15.56
CA HIS A 286 3.87 -39.42 15.06
C HIS A 286 4.89 -40.17 14.18
N GLY A 287 6.10 -40.37 14.68
CA GLY A 287 7.12 -41.24 14.08
C GLY A 287 7.97 -40.61 12.97
N SER A 288 7.80 -39.33 12.59
CA SER A 288 8.65 -38.65 11.59
C SER A 288 8.62 -37.12 11.73
N LEU A 289 9.46 -36.41 10.98
CA LEU A 289 9.41 -34.96 10.87
C LEU A 289 8.12 -34.53 10.14
N LEU A 290 7.63 -33.32 10.41
CA LEU A 290 6.47 -32.77 9.68
C LEU A 290 6.75 -32.68 8.17
N ALA A 291 7.99 -32.36 7.77
CA ALA A 291 8.40 -32.30 6.37
C ALA A 291 8.23 -33.63 5.61
N GLU A 292 8.19 -34.77 6.31
CA GLU A 292 7.99 -36.10 5.73
C GLU A 292 6.51 -36.47 5.61
N LYS A 293 5.59 -35.66 6.15
CA LYS A 293 4.16 -35.87 6.07
C LYS A 293 3.60 -35.33 4.75
N GLN A 294 2.96 -36.17 3.95
CA GLN A 294 2.41 -35.79 2.65
C GLN A 294 1.45 -34.59 2.73
N GLY A 295 0.58 -34.52 3.74
CA GLY A 295 -0.33 -33.39 3.95
C GLY A 295 0.39 -32.06 4.17
N ILE A 296 1.55 -32.07 4.86
CA ILE A 296 2.39 -30.86 5.04
C ILE A 296 3.08 -30.49 3.74
N GLN A 297 3.58 -31.49 2.98
CA GLN A 297 4.19 -31.25 1.66
C GLN A 297 3.22 -30.60 0.70
N TRP A 298 1.95 -30.94 0.71
CA TRP A 298 0.91 -30.29 -0.10
C TRP A 298 0.72 -28.81 0.28
N LEU A 299 0.65 -28.50 1.58
CA LEU A 299 0.55 -27.12 2.04
C LEU A 299 1.74 -26.25 1.59
N ILE A 300 2.94 -26.81 1.64
CA ILE A 300 4.17 -26.15 1.16
C ILE A 300 4.12 -25.96 -0.37
N ALA A 301 3.76 -27.00 -1.11
CA ALA A 301 3.68 -26.96 -2.57
C ALA A 301 2.64 -25.94 -3.08
N ASP A 302 1.43 -25.95 -2.51
CA ASP A 302 0.39 -24.98 -2.86
C ASP A 302 0.84 -23.55 -2.58
N SER A 303 1.49 -23.33 -1.43
CA SER A 303 1.99 -22.00 -1.05
C SER A 303 3.11 -21.51 -1.98
N ALA A 304 4.01 -22.41 -2.38
CA ALA A 304 5.08 -22.08 -3.33
C ALA A 304 4.52 -21.74 -4.72
N MET A 305 3.53 -22.50 -5.22
CA MET A 305 2.89 -22.23 -6.51
C MET A 305 2.12 -20.90 -6.49
N GLU A 306 1.36 -20.63 -5.44
CA GLU A 306 0.64 -19.37 -5.29
C GLU A 306 1.60 -18.19 -5.23
N LEU A 307 2.70 -18.29 -4.47
CA LEU A 307 3.71 -17.24 -4.36
C LEU A 307 4.43 -16.98 -5.69
N TYR A 308 4.73 -18.02 -6.44
CA TYR A 308 5.33 -17.91 -7.78
C TYR A 308 4.39 -17.14 -8.74
N GLN A 309 3.11 -17.49 -8.76
CA GLN A 309 2.10 -16.76 -9.55
C GLN A 309 1.98 -15.30 -9.13
N CYS A 310 1.97 -15.01 -7.80
CA CYS A 310 1.97 -13.64 -7.29
C CYS A 310 3.14 -12.81 -7.84
N LYS A 311 4.35 -13.37 -7.83
CA LYS A 311 5.55 -12.71 -8.35
C LYS A 311 5.44 -12.41 -9.84
N LEU A 312 5.02 -13.38 -10.63
CA LEU A 312 4.85 -13.19 -12.08
C LEU A 312 3.81 -12.12 -12.41
N MET A 313 2.66 -12.13 -11.75
CA MET A 313 1.60 -11.15 -11.96
C MET A 313 2.05 -9.74 -11.61
N VAL A 314 2.74 -9.57 -10.49
CA VAL A 314 3.25 -8.27 -10.04
C VAL A 314 4.34 -7.74 -10.98
N LEU A 315 5.28 -8.59 -11.40
CA LEU A 315 6.33 -8.20 -12.35
C LEU A 315 5.76 -7.84 -13.71
N HIS A 316 4.75 -8.57 -14.20
CA HIS A 316 4.08 -8.24 -15.46
C HIS A 316 3.35 -6.89 -15.38
N ALA A 317 2.62 -6.63 -14.29
CA ALA A 317 1.96 -5.34 -14.07
C ALA A 317 2.98 -4.19 -13.98
N ALA A 318 4.09 -4.38 -13.26
CA ALA A 318 5.18 -3.42 -13.14
C ALA A 318 5.81 -3.12 -14.50
N TYR A 319 6.09 -4.15 -15.29
CA TYR A 319 6.64 -4.02 -16.64
C TYR A 319 5.72 -3.21 -17.57
N LYS A 320 4.41 -3.44 -17.52
CA LYS A 320 3.43 -2.65 -18.31
C LYS A 320 3.41 -1.17 -17.89
N ILE A 321 3.52 -0.87 -16.60
CA ILE A 321 3.60 0.52 -16.12
C ILE A 321 4.86 1.19 -16.68
N ASP A 322 6.02 0.54 -16.60
CA ASP A 322 7.29 1.09 -17.07
C ASP A 322 7.30 1.35 -18.60
N ARG A 323 6.49 0.61 -19.34
CA ARG A 323 6.28 0.82 -20.78
C ARG A 323 5.23 1.87 -21.12
N GLY A 324 4.46 2.37 -20.17
CA GLY A 324 3.31 3.24 -20.40
C GLY A 324 2.10 2.52 -21.03
N ASP A 325 2.05 1.19 -20.96
CA ASP A 325 0.93 0.38 -21.43
C ASP A 325 -0.26 0.46 -20.45
N ASP A 326 -1.50 0.11 -20.87
CA ASP A 326 -2.63 -0.02 -19.93
C ASP A 326 -2.41 -1.22 -18.99
N PHE A 327 -2.25 -0.93 -17.72
CA PHE A 327 -1.92 -1.88 -16.65
C PHE A 327 -3.09 -2.14 -15.68
N ARG A 328 -4.22 -1.48 -15.88
CA ARG A 328 -5.31 -1.46 -14.88
C ARG A 328 -5.95 -2.82 -14.65
N THR A 329 -5.97 -3.69 -15.66
CA THR A 329 -6.46 -5.06 -15.54
C THR A 329 -5.49 -5.91 -14.71
N GLU A 330 -4.21 -5.86 -15.03
CA GLU A 330 -3.15 -6.62 -14.35
C GLU A 330 -2.99 -6.21 -12.90
N VAL A 331 -3.10 -4.91 -12.59
CA VAL A 331 -3.11 -4.42 -11.21
C VAL A 331 -4.34 -4.92 -10.46
N SER A 332 -5.53 -4.96 -11.06
CA SER A 332 -6.73 -5.50 -10.42
C SER A 332 -6.61 -7.00 -10.17
N MET A 333 -6.10 -7.76 -11.14
CA MET A 333 -5.83 -9.20 -11.01
C MET A 333 -4.79 -9.46 -9.92
N SER A 334 -3.67 -8.73 -9.94
CA SER A 334 -2.60 -8.86 -8.95
C SER A 334 -3.12 -8.58 -7.55
N LYS A 335 -3.85 -7.47 -7.35
CA LYS A 335 -4.36 -7.08 -6.04
C LYS A 335 -5.29 -8.14 -5.46
N HIS A 336 -6.23 -8.62 -6.23
CA HIS A 336 -7.16 -9.68 -5.79
C HIS A 336 -6.42 -10.99 -5.49
N PHE A 337 -5.59 -11.46 -6.42
CA PHE A 337 -4.91 -12.75 -6.30
C PHE A 337 -3.88 -12.75 -5.17
N VAL A 338 -3.02 -11.73 -5.09
CA VAL A 338 -1.97 -11.63 -4.07
C VAL A 338 -2.55 -11.50 -2.67
N ALA A 339 -3.60 -10.67 -2.48
CA ALA A 339 -4.26 -10.51 -1.18
C ALA A 339 -4.85 -11.84 -0.67
N ASN A 340 -5.47 -12.61 -1.55
CA ASN A 340 -6.04 -13.92 -1.20
C ASN A 340 -4.95 -14.99 -0.95
N SER A 341 -3.90 -15.02 -1.78
CA SER A 341 -2.77 -15.93 -1.59
C SER A 341 -2.01 -15.64 -0.30
N LEU A 342 -1.77 -14.36 0.03
CA LEU A 342 -1.19 -13.95 1.32
C LEU A 342 -1.96 -14.55 2.50
N ASN A 343 -3.29 -14.40 2.52
CA ASN A 343 -4.12 -14.93 3.59
C ASN A 343 -4.00 -16.46 3.70
N ARG A 344 -4.07 -17.19 2.57
CA ARG A 344 -3.96 -18.66 2.57
C ARG A 344 -2.59 -19.16 3.00
N ILE A 345 -1.51 -18.51 2.55
CA ILE A 345 -0.13 -18.91 2.90
C ILE A 345 0.12 -18.71 4.39
N ILE A 346 -0.28 -17.56 4.94
CA ILE A 346 -0.11 -17.30 6.39
C ILE A 346 -0.98 -18.24 7.22
N ASP A 347 -2.23 -18.49 6.82
CA ASP A 347 -3.11 -19.43 7.51
C ASP A 347 -2.52 -20.85 7.56
N ARG A 348 -1.96 -21.33 6.43
CA ARG A 348 -1.25 -22.63 6.38
C ARG A 348 -0.02 -22.63 7.29
N ALA A 349 0.73 -21.54 7.34
CA ALA A 349 1.88 -21.41 8.23
C ALA A 349 1.47 -21.47 9.70
N VAL A 350 0.40 -20.76 10.10
CA VAL A 350 -0.20 -20.85 11.44
C VAL A 350 -0.59 -22.30 11.76
N GLN A 351 -1.28 -22.96 10.84
CA GLN A 351 -1.73 -24.36 11.03
C GLN A 351 -0.55 -25.31 11.24
N VAL A 352 0.53 -25.19 10.47
CA VAL A 352 1.73 -26.05 10.60
C VAL A 352 2.47 -25.79 11.92
N HIS A 353 2.46 -24.54 12.42
CA HIS A 353 3.02 -24.22 13.72
C HIS A 353 2.16 -24.72 14.90
N GLY A 354 0.87 -24.95 14.69
CA GLY A 354 -0.10 -25.33 15.72
C GLY A 354 -0.29 -24.20 16.74
N ALA A 355 -0.40 -24.53 18.03
CA ALA A 355 -0.59 -23.55 19.10
C ALA A 355 0.46 -22.42 19.11
N LEU A 356 1.71 -22.73 18.74
CA LEU A 356 2.77 -21.75 18.62
C LEU A 356 2.48 -20.69 17.54
N GLY A 357 1.90 -21.09 16.40
CA GLY A 357 1.51 -20.16 15.34
C GLY A 357 0.32 -19.26 15.70
N TYR A 358 -0.49 -19.68 16.66
CA TYR A 358 -1.61 -18.93 17.21
C TYR A 358 -1.21 -18.00 18.37
N SER A 359 -0.05 -18.24 18.98
CA SER A 359 0.49 -17.41 20.06
C SER A 359 1.21 -16.17 19.53
N THR A 360 1.49 -15.23 20.43
CA THR A 360 2.31 -14.03 20.14
C THR A 360 3.82 -14.32 20.20
N ASP A 361 4.24 -15.57 20.46
CA ASP A 361 5.66 -15.97 20.45
C ASP A 361 6.26 -16.05 19.03
N THR A 362 5.41 -15.99 18.02
CA THR A 362 5.78 -15.84 16.60
C THR A 362 5.03 -14.71 15.96
N PRO A 363 5.53 -14.12 14.87
CA PRO A 363 4.81 -13.05 14.17
C PRO A 363 3.58 -13.52 13.40
N LEU A 364 3.33 -14.83 13.29
CA LEU A 364 2.29 -15.40 12.42
C LEU A 364 0.88 -14.95 12.80
N ALA A 365 0.55 -14.88 14.10
CA ALA A 365 -0.76 -14.42 14.55
C ALA A 365 -1.01 -12.96 14.14
N SER A 366 -0.04 -12.08 14.37
CA SER A 366 -0.08 -10.68 13.95
C SER A 366 -0.12 -10.56 12.41
N MET A 367 0.66 -11.36 11.69
CA MET A 367 0.65 -11.39 10.22
C MET A 367 -0.73 -11.80 9.68
N LEU A 368 -1.39 -12.79 10.28
CA LEU A 368 -2.72 -13.25 9.86
C LEU A 368 -3.78 -12.15 10.02
N GLN A 369 -3.79 -11.49 11.18
CA GLN A 369 -4.68 -10.36 11.44
C GLN A 369 -4.44 -9.22 10.44
N HIS A 370 -3.16 -8.87 10.23
CA HIS A 370 -2.78 -7.84 9.26
C HIS A 370 -3.15 -8.23 7.82
N ALA A 371 -2.93 -9.48 7.41
CA ALA A 371 -3.24 -9.94 6.06
C ALA A 371 -4.73 -9.83 5.72
N ARG A 372 -5.62 -9.88 6.73
CA ARG A 372 -7.07 -9.82 6.47
C ARG A 372 -7.51 -8.48 5.84
N TRP A 373 -6.87 -7.36 6.20
CA TRP A 373 -7.22 -6.07 5.61
C TRP A 373 -6.82 -5.97 4.13
N ALA A 374 -5.83 -6.73 3.67
CA ALA A 374 -5.40 -6.75 2.28
C ALA A 374 -6.55 -7.02 1.29
N ARG A 375 -7.57 -7.72 1.73
CA ARG A 375 -8.77 -8.02 0.94
C ARG A 375 -9.82 -6.91 0.95
N LEU A 376 -9.62 -5.87 1.75
CA LEU A 376 -10.57 -4.75 1.97
C LEU A 376 -10.02 -3.42 1.46
N ALA A 377 -8.75 -3.10 1.81
CA ALA A 377 -8.13 -1.82 1.51
C ALA A 377 -7.88 -1.61 0.01
N ASP A 378 -7.88 -0.34 -0.43
CA ASP A 378 -7.61 0.10 -1.81
C ASP A 378 -8.49 -0.58 -2.88
N GLY A 379 -9.70 -0.91 -2.49
CA GLY A 379 -10.69 -1.67 -3.23
C GLY A 379 -10.83 -3.09 -2.69
N ALA A 380 -12.06 -3.43 -2.25
CA ALA A 380 -12.38 -4.78 -1.82
C ALA A 380 -12.25 -5.79 -2.97
N ASP A 381 -12.09 -7.07 -2.63
CA ASP A 381 -11.97 -8.17 -3.59
C ASP A 381 -13.05 -8.10 -4.69
N GLU A 382 -14.28 -7.82 -4.29
CA GLU A 382 -15.46 -7.76 -5.17
C GLU A 382 -15.34 -6.64 -6.21
N ILE A 383 -14.74 -5.51 -5.86
CA ILE A 383 -14.51 -4.39 -6.79
C ILE A 383 -13.49 -4.78 -7.86
N HIS A 384 -12.41 -5.47 -7.46
CA HIS A 384 -11.43 -5.95 -8.42
C HIS A 384 -12.00 -7.04 -9.32
N GLN A 385 -12.76 -8.01 -8.78
CA GLN A 385 -13.45 -9.04 -9.55
C GLN A 385 -14.43 -8.43 -10.56
N MET A 386 -15.25 -7.46 -10.12
CA MET A 386 -16.16 -6.72 -11.00
C MET A 386 -15.39 -6.04 -12.16
N ARG A 387 -14.31 -5.32 -11.86
CA ARG A 387 -13.51 -4.62 -12.88
C ARG A 387 -12.83 -5.58 -13.86
N ILE A 388 -12.34 -6.71 -13.38
CA ILE A 388 -11.78 -7.77 -14.24
C ILE A 388 -12.86 -8.31 -15.18
N ALA A 389 -14.04 -8.65 -14.63
CA ALA A 389 -15.15 -9.18 -15.42
C ALA A 389 -15.65 -8.17 -16.47
N GLU A 390 -15.88 -6.90 -16.08
CA GLU A 390 -16.29 -5.84 -17.02
C GLU A 390 -15.35 -5.72 -18.22
N ARG A 391 -14.04 -5.73 -17.98
CA ARG A 391 -13.02 -5.63 -19.03
C ARG A 391 -12.93 -6.87 -19.89
N THR A 392 -13.09 -8.05 -19.27
CA THR A 392 -13.11 -9.32 -20.01
C THR A 392 -14.31 -9.40 -20.95
N ILE A 393 -15.47 -8.98 -20.47
CA ILE A 393 -16.70 -8.92 -21.28
C ILE A 393 -16.53 -7.90 -22.43
N ALA A 394 -16.03 -6.71 -22.14
CA ALA A 394 -15.80 -5.68 -23.15
C ALA A 394 -14.82 -6.15 -24.24
N ALA A 395 -13.69 -6.75 -23.85
CA ALA A 395 -12.72 -7.30 -24.81
C ALA A 395 -13.34 -8.35 -25.73
N TYR A 396 -14.19 -9.20 -25.18
CA TYR A 396 -14.90 -10.19 -26.01
C TYR A 396 -15.93 -9.57 -26.95
N GLN A 397 -16.67 -8.56 -26.49
CA GLN A 397 -17.62 -7.80 -27.32
C GLN A 397 -16.93 -7.09 -28.48
N ASP A 398 -15.76 -6.52 -28.23
CA ASP A 398 -15.01 -5.73 -29.22
C ASP A 398 -14.28 -6.60 -30.27
N SER A 399 -13.78 -7.77 -29.87
CA SER A 399 -12.87 -8.58 -30.71
C SER A 399 -13.27 -10.05 -30.89
N GLY A 400 -14.31 -10.53 -30.22
CA GLY A 400 -14.66 -11.96 -30.15
C GLY A 400 -13.65 -12.81 -29.36
N SER A 401 -12.75 -12.17 -28.58
CA SER A 401 -11.70 -12.86 -27.82
C SER A 401 -11.46 -12.20 -26.46
N THR A 402 -11.19 -13.01 -25.43
CA THR A 402 -10.79 -12.53 -24.10
C THR A 402 -9.29 -12.30 -23.96
N ALA A 403 -8.48 -12.58 -24.98
CA ALA A 403 -7.01 -12.56 -24.92
C ALA A 403 -6.43 -11.25 -24.40
N ALA A 404 -6.97 -10.10 -24.86
CA ALA A 404 -6.51 -8.78 -24.40
C ALA A 404 -6.76 -8.54 -22.90
N ALA A 405 -7.85 -9.11 -22.35
CA ALA A 405 -8.21 -8.95 -20.93
C ALA A 405 -7.56 -10.00 -20.01
N THR A 406 -6.92 -11.02 -20.58
CA THR A 406 -6.20 -12.07 -19.84
C THR A 406 -4.68 -11.90 -19.89
N GLY A 407 -4.23 -10.64 -19.94
CA GLY A 407 -2.83 -10.23 -19.85
C GLY A 407 -2.16 -9.99 -21.21
N GLY A 408 -2.82 -10.32 -22.33
CA GLY A 408 -2.27 -10.12 -23.67
C GLY A 408 -0.98 -10.92 -23.94
N LEU A 409 -0.71 -11.93 -23.14
CA LEU A 409 0.44 -12.82 -23.33
C LEU A 409 0.18 -13.73 -24.54
N PRO A 410 1.13 -13.91 -25.43
CA PRO A 410 0.99 -14.73 -26.64
C PRO A 410 1.21 -16.22 -26.32
N LEU A 411 0.31 -16.81 -25.52
CA LEU A 411 0.30 -18.22 -25.17
C LEU A 411 -0.88 -18.92 -25.81
#